data_d21c5a3db1daa1add3789e53c9f6b904
#
_entry.id   d21c5a3db1daa1add3789e53c9f6b904
#
_cell.length_a   1.000
_cell.length_b   1.000
_cell.length_c   1.000
_cell.angle_alpha   90.00
_cell.angle_beta   90.00
_cell.angle_gamma   90.00
#
_symmetry.space_group_name_H-M   'P 1'
#
loop_
_entity.id
_entity.type
_entity.pdbx_description
1 polymer ?
#
loop_
_entity_poly.entity_id
_entity_poly.type
_entity_poly.pdbx_seq_one_letter_code
_entity_poly.pdbx_strand_id
1 'polypeptide(L)'
;MLSDIRYWEKKATEGHYAIPHFNVWNAEMLMGVIDAAEELRAPIIISFGTGFTGNTSFEDFCYMMDSMAKKATVPVIEHWDHGRNMTILQNAVNHCMNSVMRDASALPYEENVAEIKRCVDYFHAYNIPVEAELGHVGNETVYEAVSYTHLRAHETLSD
;
A
#
# COMPACT_ATOMS: atom_id res chain seq x y z
N MET A 1 -16.31 4.22 2.49
CA MET A 1 -16.72 3.47 1.27
C MET A 1 -15.49 2.85 0.63
N LEU A 2 -15.40 1.52 0.61
CA LEU A 2 -14.27 0.84 -0.04
C LEU A 2 -14.16 1.22 -1.52
N SER A 3 -12.93 1.43 -2.00
CA SER A 3 -12.69 1.92 -3.35
C SER A 3 -11.43 1.28 -3.98
N ASP A 4 -11.34 1.34 -5.29
CA ASP A 4 -10.21 0.79 -6.05
C ASP A 4 -9.10 1.83 -6.16
N ILE A 5 -7.87 1.46 -5.79
CA ILE A 5 -6.69 2.33 -5.83
C ILE A 5 -6.41 2.83 -7.25
N ARG A 6 -6.53 1.96 -8.26
CA ARG A 6 -6.24 2.28 -9.67
C ARG A 6 -7.11 3.44 -10.21
N TYR A 7 -8.37 3.48 -9.77
CA TYR A 7 -9.27 4.58 -10.14
C TYR A 7 -8.79 5.90 -9.57
N TRP A 8 -8.37 5.90 -8.30
CA TRP A 8 -7.97 7.12 -7.61
C TRP A 8 -6.57 7.58 -8.00
N GLU A 9 -5.63 6.67 -8.25
CA GLU A 9 -4.30 7.00 -8.78
C GLU A 9 -4.38 7.63 -10.16
N LYS A 10 -5.24 7.11 -11.04
CA LYS A 10 -5.52 7.73 -12.33
C LYS A 10 -6.07 9.13 -12.16
N LYS A 11 -7.04 9.33 -11.28
CA LYS A 11 -7.61 10.65 -10.99
C LYS A 11 -6.59 11.62 -10.40
N ALA A 12 -5.75 11.14 -9.50
CA ALA A 12 -4.69 11.93 -8.89
C ALA A 12 -3.66 12.39 -9.93
N THR A 13 -3.27 11.49 -10.83
CA THR A 13 -2.36 11.80 -11.94
C THR A 13 -2.97 12.85 -12.88
N GLU A 14 -4.20 12.65 -13.32
CA GLU A 14 -4.92 13.58 -14.20
C GLU A 14 -5.17 14.95 -13.53
N GLY A 15 -5.40 14.95 -12.22
CA GLY A 15 -5.69 16.14 -11.43
C GLY A 15 -4.47 16.79 -10.80
N HIS A 16 -3.26 16.24 -10.99
CA HIS A 16 -2.02 16.73 -10.39
C HIS A 16 -2.08 16.90 -8.86
N TYR A 17 -2.63 15.90 -8.15
CA TYR A 17 -2.65 15.86 -6.69
C TYR A 17 -2.16 14.49 -6.17
N ALA A 18 -1.78 14.43 -4.90
CA ALA A 18 -1.40 13.18 -4.24
C ALA A 18 -2.55 12.65 -3.37
N ILE A 19 -2.66 11.33 -3.25
CA ILE A 19 -3.54 10.66 -2.29
C ILE A 19 -2.71 10.33 -1.06
N PRO A 20 -3.13 10.75 0.15
CA PRO A 20 -2.41 10.43 1.36
C PRO A 20 -2.53 8.93 1.67
N HIS A 21 -1.40 8.34 2.10
CA HIS A 21 -1.26 6.95 2.47
C HIS A 21 -0.70 6.85 3.89
N PHE A 22 -1.47 6.28 4.82
CA PHE A 22 -1.10 6.17 6.22
C PHE A 22 -1.07 4.73 6.68
N ASN A 23 0.05 4.33 7.27
CA ASN A 23 0.13 3.11 8.06
C ASN A 23 -0.58 3.31 9.39
N VAL A 24 -1.49 2.42 9.74
CA VAL A 24 -2.30 2.42 10.96
C VAL A 24 -2.23 1.06 11.64
N TRP A 25 -2.10 1.03 12.97
CA TRP A 25 -1.96 -0.21 13.74
C TRP A 25 -2.71 -0.21 15.07
N ASN A 26 -3.54 0.79 15.32
CA ASN A 26 -4.46 0.85 16.45
C ASN A 26 -5.74 1.62 16.09
N ALA A 27 -6.73 1.54 16.96
CA ALA A 27 -8.05 2.13 16.74
C ALA A 27 -8.00 3.66 16.63
N GLU A 28 -7.21 4.30 17.47
CA GLU A 28 -7.14 5.76 17.56
C GLU A 28 -6.54 6.37 16.30
N MET A 29 -5.50 5.75 15.76
CA MET A 29 -4.90 6.18 14.48
C MET A 29 -5.91 6.00 13.33
N LEU A 30 -6.56 4.83 13.27
CA LEU A 30 -7.54 4.53 12.24
C LEU A 30 -8.71 5.54 12.28
N MET A 31 -9.24 5.83 13.46
CA MET A 31 -10.30 6.82 13.64
C MET A 31 -9.84 8.22 13.18
N GLY A 32 -8.69 8.67 13.66
CA GLY A 32 -8.19 9.99 13.31
C GLY A 32 -7.94 10.18 11.81
N VAL A 33 -7.43 9.16 11.13
CA VAL A 33 -7.17 9.19 9.68
C VAL A 33 -8.48 9.21 8.89
N ILE A 34 -9.47 8.40 9.27
CA ILE A 34 -10.78 8.38 8.60
C ILE A 34 -11.55 9.67 8.86
N ASP A 35 -11.56 10.18 10.10
CA ASP A 35 -12.22 11.43 10.45
C ASP A 35 -11.64 12.61 9.67
N ALA A 36 -10.31 12.68 9.52
CA ALA A 36 -9.66 13.71 8.72
C ALA A 36 -10.04 13.59 7.22
N ALA A 37 -10.10 12.38 6.68
CA ALA A 37 -10.53 12.16 5.31
C ALA A 37 -11.98 12.58 5.08
N GLU A 38 -12.88 12.29 6.03
CA GLU A 38 -14.29 12.73 6.02
C GLU A 38 -14.41 14.27 6.05
N GLU A 39 -13.68 14.92 6.95
CA GLU A 39 -13.68 16.38 7.08
C GLU A 39 -13.22 17.05 5.78
N LEU A 40 -12.16 16.53 5.17
CA LEU A 40 -11.59 17.03 3.93
C LEU A 40 -12.31 16.54 2.67
N ARG A 41 -13.23 15.58 2.79
CA ARG A 41 -13.92 14.92 1.67
C ARG A 41 -12.93 14.37 0.64
N ALA A 42 -11.84 13.76 1.12
CA ALA A 42 -10.73 13.30 0.30
C ALA A 42 -10.64 11.76 0.29
N PRO A 43 -10.15 11.16 -0.81
CA PRO A 43 -9.77 9.75 -0.81
C PRO A 43 -8.57 9.52 0.11
N ILE A 44 -8.50 8.33 0.72
CA ILE A 44 -7.46 7.94 1.65
C ILE A 44 -7.03 6.49 1.42
N ILE A 45 -5.73 6.22 1.49
CA ILE A 45 -5.17 4.87 1.59
C ILE A 45 -4.81 4.64 3.05
N ILE A 46 -5.43 3.63 3.65
CA ILE A 46 -5.09 3.12 4.97
C ILE A 46 -4.39 1.79 4.80
N SER A 47 -3.26 1.62 5.46
CA SER A 47 -2.46 0.41 5.32
C SER A 47 -2.05 -0.19 6.65
N PHE A 48 -1.82 -1.48 6.59
CA PHE A 48 -1.18 -2.26 7.62
C PHE A 48 -0.07 -3.07 6.96
N GLY A 49 1.02 -3.32 7.64
CA GLY A 49 2.16 -3.99 7.05
C GLY A 49 2.88 -4.93 7.99
N THR A 50 3.82 -5.66 7.43
CA THR A 50 4.60 -6.68 8.16
C THR A 50 5.28 -6.15 9.41
N GLY A 51 5.67 -4.88 9.44
CA GLY A 51 6.33 -4.23 10.58
C GLY A 51 5.44 -4.07 11.82
N PHE A 52 4.12 -4.16 11.70
CA PHE A 52 3.16 -3.88 12.77
C PHE A 52 2.52 -5.11 13.38
N THR A 53 2.75 -6.29 12.83
CA THR A 53 2.16 -7.57 13.30
C THR A 53 2.52 -7.95 14.72
N GLY A 54 3.58 -7.37 15.29
CA GLY A 54 3.96 -7.54 16.70
C GLY A 54 3.10 -6.75 17.69
N ASN A 55 2.34 -5.75 17.23
CA ASN A 55 1.53 -4.86 18.06
C ASN A 55 0.08 -5.32 18.18
N THR A 56 -0.47 -5.83 17.08
CA THR A 56 -1.88 -6.23 16.98
C THR A 56 -1.97 -7.41 16.03
N SER A 57 -2.84 -8.38 16.33
CA SER A 57 -3.21 -9.42 15.37
C SER A 57 -3.79 -8.76 14.12
N PHE A 58 -3.28 -9.13 12.95
CA PHE A 58 -3.78 -8.59 11.70
C PHE A 58 -5.26 -8.92 11.49
N GLU A 59 -5.65 -10.15 11.80
CA GLU A 59 -7.02 -10.61 11.66
C GLU A 59 -8.00 -9.74 12.47
N ASP A 60 -7.69 -9.48 13.74
CA ASP A 60 -8.52 -8.65 14.62
C ASP A 60 -8.54 -7.20 14.15
N PHE A 61 -7.40 -6.66 13.76
CA PHE A 61 -7.31 -5.29 13.26
C PHE A 61 -8.05 -5.09 11.93
N CYS A 62 -8.00 -6.10 11.06
CA CYS A 62 -8.67 -6.10 9.78
C CYS A 62 -10.20 -5.96 9.91
N TYR A 63 -10.81 -6.65 10.85
CA TYR A 63 -12.26 -6.52 11.10
C TYR A 63 -12.66 -5.09 11.47
N MET A 64 -11.84 -4.44 12.29
CA MET A 64 -12.08 -3.05 12.69
C MET A 64 -11.88 -2.10 11.50
N MET A 65 -10.79 -2.26 10.76
CA MET A 65 -10.44 -1.45 9.60
C MET A 65 -11.52 -1.53 8.53
N ASP A 66 -11.90 -2.74 8.10
CA ASP A 66 -12.95 -2.98 7.10
C ASP A 66 -14.32 -2.45 7.56
N SER A 67 -14.67 -2.61 8.84
CA SER A 67 -15.91 -2.07 9.38
C SER A 67 -15.95 -0.55 9.28
N MET A 68 -14.86 0.14 9.59
CA MET A 68 -14.79 1.60 9.54
C MET A 68 -14.72 2.10 8.09
N ALA A 69 -13.92 1.47 7.26
CA ALA A 69 -13.81 1.80 5.83
C ALA A 69 -15.15 1.68 5.08
N LYS A 70 -15.94 0.64 5.40
CA LYS A 70 -17.28 0.45 4.82
C LYS A 70 -18.29 1.51 5.25
N LYS A 71 -18.18 2.03 6.47
CA LYS A 71 -19.05 3.09 7.01
C LYS A 71 -18.67 4.47 6.50
N ALA A 72 -17.42 4.68 6.10
CA ALA A 72 -16.95 5.94 5.60
C ALA A 72 -17.75 6.41 4.38
N THR A 73 -18.00 7.73 4.27
CA THR A 73 -18.67 8.36 3.13
C THR A 73 -17.69 8.74 2.03
N VAL A 74 -16.41 8.84 2.38
CA VAL A 74 -15.30 9.08 1.46
C VAL A 74 -14.71 7.78 0.93
N PRO A 75 -13.97 7.82 -0.19
CA PRO A 75 -13.25 6.65 -0.71
C PRO A 75 -12.12 6.21 0.23
N VAL A 76 -12.12 4.94 0.61
CA VAL A 76 -11.08 4.32 1.44
C VAL A 76 -10.51 3.12 0.70
N ILE A 77 -9.20 3.06 0.59
CA ILE A 77 -8.44 1.93 0.06
C ILE A 77 -7.76 1.23 1.23
N GLU A 78 -7.91 -0.08 1.31
CA GLU A 78 -7.25 -0.93 2.31
C GLU A 78 -6.07 -1.61 1.66
N HIS A 79 -4.86 -1.28 2.11
CA HIS A 79 -3.63 -1.68 1.47
C HIS A 79 -2.70 -2.45 2.42
N TRP A 80 -2.12 -3.55 1.93
CA TRP A 80 -1.01 -4.20 2.63
C TRP A 80 0.32 -3.62 2.18
N ASP A 81 1.02 -3.01 3.12
CA ASP A 81 2.30 -2.35 2.90
C ASP A 81 3.48 -3.30 3.19
N HIS A 82 4.49 -3.33 2.31
CA HIS A 82 5.70 -4.14 2.38
C HIS A 82 5.48 -5.65 2.64
N GLY A 83 4.71 -6.31 1.79
CA GLY A 83 4.52 -7.76 1.83
C GLY A 83 5.77 -8.52 1.36
N ARG A 84 6.39 -9.26 2.27
CA ARG A 84 7.67 -9.95 2.04
C ARG A 84 7.54 -11.27 1.27
N ASN A 85 6.37 -11.86 1.20
CA ASN A 85 6.12 -13.11 0.47
C ASN A 85 4.64 -13.28 0.10
N MET A 86 4.37 -14.21 -0.79
CA MET A 86 3.01 -14.49 -1.28
C MET A 86 2.04 -14.91 -0.17
N THR A 87 2.48 -15.69 0.81
CA THR A 87 1.59 -16.20 1.88
C THR A 87 1.03 -15.05 2.71
N ILE A 88 1.85 -14.07 3.05
CA ILE A 88 1.43 -12.87 3.77
C ILE A 88 0.39 -12.09 2.95
N LEU A 89 0.65 -11.88 1.66
CA LEU A 89 -0.25 -11.15 0.78
C LEU A 89 -1.59 -11.87 0.56
N GLN A 90 -1.55 -13.19 0.41
CA GLN A 90 -2.77 -14.02 0.31
C GLN A 90 -3.60 -13.93 1.60
N ASN A 91 -2.96 -14.00 2.76
CA ASN A 91 -3.64 -13.82 4.04
C ASN A 91 -4.27 -12.42 4.15
N ALA A 92 -3.54 -11.38 3.75
CA ALA A 92 -4.02 -10.01 3.77
C ALA A 92 -5.30 -9.84 2.92
N VAL A 93 -5.29 -10.33 1.69
CA VAL A 93 -6.44 -10.26 0.77
C VAL A 93 -7.62 -11.10 1.25
N ASN A 94 -7.35 -12.27 1.83
CA ASN A 94 -8.42 -13.14 2.37
C ASN A 94 -9.19 -12.52 3.55
N HIS A 95 -8.63 -11.50 4.20
CA HIS A 95 -9.28 -10.82 5.33
C HIS A 95 -9.95 -9.52 4.89
N CYS A 96 -9.21 -8.53 4.45
CA CYS A 96 -9.80 -7.24 4.09
C CYS A 96 -9.08 -6.46 3.00
N MET A 97 -7.79 -6.70 2.76
CA MET A 97 -7.01 -5.86 1.86
C MET A 97 -7.50 -5.96 0.41
N ASN A 98 -7.78 -4.81 -0.18
CA ASN A 98 -8.18 -4.70 -1.58
C ASN A 98 -7.06 -4.17 -2.50
N SER A 99 -5.87 -3.98 -1.94
CA SER A 99 -4.62 -3.62 -2.62
C SER A 99 -3.44 -4.17 -1.83
N VAL A 100 -2.35 -4.55 -2.49
CA VAL A 100 -1.16 -5.11 -1.85
C VAL A 100 0.12 -4.60 -2.49
N MET A 101 1.17 -4.41 -1.68
CA MET A 101 2.53 -4.17 -2.14
C MET A 101 3.38 -5.43 -1.96
N ARG A 102 3.97 -5.92 -3.05
CA ARG A 102 5.01 -6.95 -3.01
C ARG A 102 6.37 -6.27 -2.97
N ASP A 103 6.98 -6.27 -1.81
CA ASP A 103 8.34 -5.76 -1.68
C ASP A 103 9.35 -6.85 -2.06
N ALA A 104 9.95 -6.69 -3.23
CA ALA A 104 11.04 -7.51 -3.76
C ALA A 104 12.29 -6.66 -4.04
N SER A 105 12.36 -5.45 -3.49
CA SER A 105 13.40 -4.43 -3.76
C SER A 105 14.82 -4.88 -3.38
N ALA A 106 14.93 -5.80 -2.41
CA ALA A 106 16.21 -6.39 -2.01
C ALA A 106 16.77 -7.42 -3.00
N LEU A 107 15.97 -7.86 -3.98
CA LEU A 107 16.42 -8.81 -5.00
C LEU A 107 17.12 -8.09 -6.16
N PRO A 108 18.02 -8.79 -6.89
CA PRO A 108 18.51 -8.30 -8.18
C PRO A 108 17.35 -7.96 -9.12
N TYR A 109 17.52 -6.97 -9.99
CA TYR A 109 16.46 -6.43 -10.84
C TYR A 109 15.64 -7.50 -11.57
N GLU A 110 16.29 -8.44 -12.26
CA GLU A 110 15.60 -9.50 -13.01
C GLU A 110 14.78 -10.44 -12.10
N GLU A 111 15.29 -10.71 -10.90
CA GLU A 111 14.58 -11.53 -9.91
C GLU A 111 13.40 -10.76 -9.30
N ASN A 112 13.57 -9.45 -9.05
CA ASN A 112 12.49 -8.57 -8.61
C ASN A 112 11.36 -8.57 -9.65
N VAL A 113 11.68 -8.30 -10.91
CA VAL A 113 10.70 -8.31 -12.02
C VAL A 113 9.98 -9.65 -12.11
N ALA A 114 10.71 -10.78 -12.03
CA ALA A 114 10.10 -12.11 -12.09
C ALA A 114 9.16 -12.38 -10.91
N GLU A 115 9.54 -11.95 -9.70
CA GLU A 115 8.72 -12.09 -8.50
C GLU A 115 7.45 -11.22 -8.57
N ILE A 116 7.60 -9.95 -8.94
CA ILE A 116 6.45 -9.04 -9.10
C ILE A 116 5.49 -9.58 -10.16
N LYS A 117 5.99 -10.07 -11.28
CA LYS A 117 5.15 -10.66 -12.32
C LYS A 117 4.32 -11.83 -11.80
N ARG A 118 4.91 -12.73 -11.00
CA ARG A 118 4.17 -13.84 -10.36
C ARG A 118 3.05 -13.32 -9.45
N CYS A 119 3.33 -12.27 -8.67
CA CYS A 119 2.33 -11.64 -7.82
C CYS A 119 1.20 -11.02 -8.64
N VAL A 120 1.54 -10.26 -9.67
CA VAL A 120 0.57 -9.64 -10.58
C VAL A 120 -0.32 -10.71 -11.22
N ASP A 121 0.27 -11.78 -11.81
CA ASP A 121 -0.49 -12.86 -12.45
C ASP A 121 -1.49 -13.51 -11.47
N TYR A 122 -1.10 -13.66 -10.20
CA TYR A 122 -1.96 -14.24 -9.17
C TYR A 122 -3.07 -13.26 -8.74
N PHE A 123 -2.71 -12.06 -8.29
CA PHE A 123 -3.66 -11.13 -7.65
C PHE A 123 -4.59 -10.44 -8.65
N HIS A 124 -4.15 -10.20 -9.88
CA HIS A 124 -5.02 -9.66 -10.91
C HIS A 124 -6.16 -10.61 -11.29
N ALA A 125 -5.99 -11.93 -11.14
CA ALA A 125 -7.08 -12.90 -11.31
C ALA A 125 -8.24 -12.67 -10.31
N TYR A 126 -7.96 -12.04 -9.18
CA TYR A 126 -8.94 -11.64 -8.15
C TYR A 126 -9.28 -10.15 -8.19
N ASN A 127 -8.83 -9.44 -9.23
CA ASN A 127 -9.00 -8.00 -9.39
C ASN A 127 -8.32 -7.17 -8.27
N ILE A 128 -7.27 -7.69 -7.65
CA ILE A 128 -6.47 -7.02 -6.62
C ILE A 128 -5.24 -6.37 -7.29
N PRO A 129 -5.07 -5.06 -7.21
CA PRO A 129 -3.86 -4.37 -7.70
C PRO A 129 -2.64 -4.68 -6.87
N VAL A 130 -1.48 -4.70 -7.51
CA VAL A 130 -0.18 -4.98 -6.90
C VAL A 130 0.73 -3.78 -7.08
N GLU A 131 1.21 -3.21 -5.99
CA GLU A 131 2.29 -2.25 -5.96
C GLU A 131 3.65 -2.98 -5.94
N ALA A 132 4.65 -2.38 -6.56
CA ALA A 132 6.01 -2.88 -6.63
C ALA A 132 7.01 -1.79 -6.23
N GLU A 133 8.17 -2.20 -5.73
CA GLU A 133 9.27 -1.30 -5.42
C GLU A 133 10.48 -1.61 -6.29
N LEU A 134 11.05 -0.56 -6.87
CA LEU A 134 12.30 -0.61 -7.60
C LEU A 134 13.36 0.20 -6.87
N GLY A 135 14.49 -0.45 -6.60
CA GLY A 135 15.54 0.12 -5.75
C GLY A 135 15.25 -0.13 -4.27
N HIS A 136 16.29 -0.13 -3.44
CA HIS A 136 16.18 -0.45 -2.02
C HIS A 136 16.21 0.82 -1.18
N VAL A 137 15.20 1.02 -0.34
CA VAL A 137 15.23 2.03 0.72
C VAL A 137 16.00 1.44 1.89
N GLY A 138 17.21 1.97 2.18
CA GLY A 138 18.04 1.52 3.29
C GLY A 138 17.32 1.66 4.64
N ASN A 139 17.62 0.77 5.57
CA ASN A 139 17.18 0.93 6.95
C ASN A 139 17.86 2.15 7.57
N GLU A 140 17.15 2.97 8.32
CA GLU A 140 17.59 4.24 8.91
C GLU A 140 18.88 4.17 9.78
N THR A 141 19.38 2.98 10.08
CA THR A 141 20.55 2.75 10.91
C THR A 141 21.89 2.79 10.17
N VAL A 142 21.88 2.79 8.84
CA VAL A 142 23.09 2.92 8.01
C VAL A 142 22.81 3.94 6.93
N TYR A 143 23.60 5.01 6.90
CA TYR A 143 23.68 5.93 5.76
C TYR A 143 24.29 5.17 4.57
N GLU A 144 23.56 4.28 3.96
CA GLU A 144 23.90 3.79 2.65
C GLU A 144 23.56 4.90 1.64
N ALA A 145 24.55 5.32 0.91
CA ALA A 145 24.35 6.28 -0.16
C ALA A 145 23.31 5.71 -1.13
N VAL A 146 22.16 6.32 -1.14
CA VAL A 146 21.01 5.86 -1.90
C VAL A 146 21.35 5.95 -3.38
N SER A 147 21.41 4.84 -4.04
CA SER A 147 21.65 4.76 -5.51
C SER A 147 20.48 5.30 -6.36
N TYR A 148 19.45 5.83 -5.73
CA TYR A 148 18.24 6.33 -6.39
C TYR A 148 18.36 7.67 -7.08
N THR A 149 19.34 8.47 -6.77
CA THR A 149 19.44 9.81 -7.34
C THR A 149 19.40 9.79 -8.87
N HIS A 150 19.85 8.68 -9.48
CA HIS A 150 19.80 8.49 -10.92
C HIS A 150 18.40 8.06 -11.44
N LEU A 151 17.69 7.20 -10.71
CA LEU A 151 16.36 6.73 -11.11
C LEU A 151 15.29 7.82 -10.92
N ARG A 152 15.35 8.58 -9.83
CA ARG A 152 14.45 9.71 -9.60
C ARG A 152 14.63 10.84 -10.64
N ALA A 153 15.83 11.05 -11.12
CA ALA A 153 16.07 12.01 -12.19
C ALA A 153 15.39 11.61 -13.50
N HIS A 154 15.24 10.31 -13.76
CA HIS A 154 14.55 9.81 -14.95
C HIS A 154 13.03 9.75 -14.76
N GLU A 155 12.53 9.48 -13.57
CA GLU A 155 11.09 9.48 -13.28
C GLU A 155 10.48 10.89 -13.31
N THR A 156 11.27 11.92 -12.99
CA THR A 156 10.83 13.32 -13.05
C THR A 156 10.96 13.97 -14.44
N LEU A 157 11.55 13.27 -15.39
CA LEU A 157 11.75 13.76 -16.78
C LEU A 157 10.77 13.13 -17.77
N SER A 158 9.87 12.25 -17.34
CA SER A 158 8.76 11.81 -18.16
C SER A 158 7.58 12.77 -17.99
N ASP A 159 7.66 13.90 -18.67
CA ASP A 159 6.51 14.73 -18.97
C ASP A 159 5.56 14.01 -19.94
#